data_df1947b260bd34118a1664d09277d359
#
_entry.id   df1947b260bd34118a1664d09277d359
#
_cell.length_a   1.000
_cell.length_b   1.000
_cell.length_c   1.000
_cell.angle_alpha   90.00
_cell.angle_beta   90.00
_cell.angle_gamma   90.00
#
_symmetry.space_group_name_H-M   'P 1'
#
loop_
_entity.id
_entity.type
_entity.pdbx_description
1 polymer ?
#
loop_
_entity_poly.entity_id
_entity_poly.type
_entity_poly.pdbx_seq_one_letter_code
_entity_poly.pdbx_strand_id
1 'polypeptide(L)'
;MSDWKFQRDAIQAFRFVRCALDRQTGVAELVYAFDDGPELVETVTVPGAPFVLEGARAAAVEQALRLLHLIAGVSYYKAAVPTEIRIESYAIDSGTATLLEMVYVNGLGEFAYRNGLDLHAKIRFPVNNEGGSSAAGPASAAAEVPPASAKHAPTLELRHHALVAIGGGKDSLVSIEALRAAGVDQTVTWIGNSQLIGACAARTGLPTLNLGRALAAGLFDLNRQGAWNGHIPVTAINSAILVLAALLQDADQVVFSNERSASYGSMIAGTGEVNHQWSKGWQFEQAFAHHVRSHVASDLNYYSLLRPLSELAVARQFAKTDRYDAHFSSCNRNFHILGERPVNRWCGVCPKCHFVFLALAPFMPKPRLVGIFGRNLLDDAGQASGFDALLEFEDHKPFECVGEGQESRAAMAALAARPEWKEDVLVARFAREIQPQLVAAELQIAPLLKLEGEHRVPPALWERLRANFAA
;
A
#
# COMPACT_ATOMS: atom_id res chain seq x y z
N MET A 1 2.39 32.09 24.08
CA MET A 1 2.78 30.77 23.51
C MET A 1 2.83 29.82 24.67
N SER A 2 2.09 28.73 24.66
CA SER A 2 2.12 27.75 25.75
C SER A 2 3.50 27.15 25.89
N ASP A 3 4.02 26.99 27.10
CA ASP A 3 5.29 26.25 27.40
C ASP A 3 5.14 24.73 27.18
N TRP A 4 4.23 24.31 26.27
CA TRP A 4 4.00 22.91 25.98
C TRP A 4 5.26 22.29 25.37
N LYS A 5 5.72 21.20 25.95
CA LYS A 5 6.84 20.41 25.46
C LYS A 5 6.41 18.99 25.24
N PHE A 6 6.74 18.44 24.08
CA PHE A 6 6.50 17.05 23.79
C PHE A 6 7.33 16.16 24.71
N GLN A 7 6.66 15.31 25.46
CA GLN A 7 7.26 14.26 26.27
C GLN A 7 6.51 12.98 25.97
N ARG A 8 7.07 12.18 25.07
CA ARG A 8 6.42 10.99 24.48
C ARG A 8 5.63 10.15 25.49
N ASP A 9 6.26 9.80 26.60
CA ASP A 9 5.71 8.88 27.59
C ASP A 9 4.71 9.56 28.55
N ALA A 10 4.57 10.87 28.49
CA ALA A 10 3.62 11.68 29.27
C ALA A 10 2.35 12.05 28.49
N ILE A 11 2.35 11.86 27.16
CA ILE A 11 1.18 12.14 26.31
C ILE A 11 0.02 11.21 26.69
N GLN A 12 -1.13 11.80 26.97
CA GLN A 12 -2.35 11.08 27.38
C GLN A 12 -3.30 10.85 26.22
N ALA A 13 -3.49 11.84 25.35
CA ALA A 13 -4.48 11.80 24.30
C ALA A 13 -3.91 12.20 22.92
N PHE A 14 -4.40 11.52 21.88
CA PHE A 14 -4.29 11.97 20.49
C PHE A 14 -5.65 12.52 20.04
N ARG A 15 -5.65 13.70 19.45
CA ARG A 15 -6.85 14.44 19.09
C ARG A 15 -6.96 14.61 17.59
N PHE A 16 -8.07 14.17 17.04
CA PHE A 16 -8.54 14.53 15.71
C PHE A 16 -9.36 15.81 15.85
N VAL A 17 -8.72 16.96 15.61
CA VAL A 17 -9.30 18.27 15.94
C VAL A 17 -10.38 18.65 14.94
N ARG A 18 -10.02 18.74 13.65
CA ARG A 18 -10.92 19.04 12.55
C ARG A 18 -10.35 18.67 11.21
N CYS A 19 -11.23 18.56 10.21
CA CYS A 19 -10.83 18.51 8.81
C CYS A 19 -11.76 19.42 7.99
N ALA A 20 -11.24 20.00 6.91
CA ALA A 20 -11.99 20.87 6.01
C ALA A 20 -11.44 20.79 4.59
N LEU A 21 -12.33 20.88 3.59
CA LEU A 21 -11.96 21.00 2.17
C LEU A 21 -12.31 22.41 1.69
N ASP A 22 -11.29 23.14 1.27
CA ASP A 22 -11.50 24.37 0.50
C ASP A 22 -11.85 24.02 -0.95
N ARG A 23 -13.09 24.18 -1.32
CA ARG A 23 -13.61 23.86 -2.65
C ARG A 23 -13.07 24.78 -3.77
N GLN A 24 -12.57 25.95 -3.42
CA GLN A 24 -12.03 26.91 -4.37
C GLN A 24 -10.60 26.57 -4.78
N THR A 25 -9.83 25.97 -3.87
CA THR A 25 -8.42 25.62 -4.11
C THR A 25 -8.18 24.12 -4.25
N GLY A 26 -9.12 23.30 -3.81
CA GLY A 26 -8.98 21.83 -3.75
C GLY A 26 -8.04 21.34 -2.65
N VAL A 27 -7.78 22.18 -1.64
CA VAL A 27 -6.94 21.85 -0.50
C VAL A 27 -7.80 21.31 0.64
N ALA A 28 -7.51 20.10 1.07
CA ALA A 28 -8.03 19.49 2.28
C ALA A 28 -7.03 19.70 3.43
N GLU A 29 -7.46 20.29 4.53
CA GLU A 29 -6.71 20.40 5.78
C GLU A 29 -7.15 19.31 6.76
N LEU A 30 -6.18 18.61 7.35
CA LEU A 30 -6.37 17.56 8.34
C LEU A 30 -5.59 17.96 9.59
N VAL A 31 -6.28 18.21 10.70
CA VAL A 31 -5.70 18.84 11.88
C VAL A 31 -5.73 17.90 13.08
N TYR A 32 -4.56 17.70 13.66
CA TYR A 32 -4.31 16.82 14.79
C TYR A 32 -3.65 17.57 15.94
N ALA A 33 -3.69 17.04 17.15
CA ALA A 33 -2.92 17.53 18.28
C ALA A 33 -2.66 16.41 19.30
N PHE A 34 -1.70 16.64 20.18
CA PHE A 34 -1.48 15.84 21.39
C PHE A 34 -1.86 16.67 22.61
N ASP A 35 -2.68 16.13 23.49
CA ASP A 35 -3.17 16.84 24.69
C ASP A 35 -3.58 18.29 24.35
N ASP A 36 -3.12 19.27 25.11
CA ASP A 36 -3.32 20.71 24.85
C ASP A 36 -2.19 21.34 24.02
N GLY A 37 -1.42 20.50 23.30
CA GLY A 37 -0.29 20.94 22.47
C GLY A 37 -0.71 21.64 21.18
N PRO A 38 0.28 22.12 20.41
CA PRO A 38 0.03 22.84 19.17
C PRO A 38 -0.60 21.93 18.11
N GLU A 39 -1.41 22.52 17.25
CA GLU A 39 -2.01 21.84 16.11
C GLU A 39 -0.96 21.42 15.07
N LEU A 40 -1.12 20.21 14.57
CA LEU A 40 -0.35 19.61 13.48
C LEU A 40 -1.25 19.57 12.25
N VAL A 41 -0.97 20.43 11.27
CA VAL A 41 -1.78 20.55 10.06
C VAL A 41 -1.13 19.81 8.90
N GLU A 42 -1.78 18.77 8.42
CA GLU A 42 -1.46 18.08 7.18
C GLU A 42 -2.36 18.60 6.07
N THR A 43 -1.84 18.74 4.84
CA THR A 43 -2.64 19.14 3.71
C THR A 43 -2.59 18.11 2.59
N VAL A 44 -3.75 17.92 1.93
CA VAL A 44 -3.87 17.13 0.71
C VAL A 44 -4.48 18.04 -0.37
N THR A 45 -3.84 18.10 -1.54
CA THR A 45 -4.30 18.94 -2.65
C THR A 45 -4.79 18.07 -3.79
N VAL A 46 -6.03 18.29 -4.22
CA VAL A 46 -6.62 17.65 -5.40
C VAL A 46 -6.75 18.72 -6.49
N PRO A 47 -6.02 18.59 -7.62
CA PRO A 47 -6.13 19.52 -8.74
C PRO A 47 -7.52 19.48 -9.39
N GLY A 48 -7.89 20.55 -10.07
CA GLY A 48 -9.16 20.66 -10.80
C GLY A 48 -10.20 21.56 -10.15
N ALA A 49 -9.86 22.18 -9.01
CA ALA A 49 -10.73 23.19 -8.38
C ALA A 49 -10.97 24.39 -9.32
N PRO A 50 -12.09 25.14 -9.15
CA PRO A 50 -13.08 25.02 -8.08
C PRO A 50 -14.03 23.82 -8.24
N PHE A 51 -14.40 23.18 -7.11
CA PHE A 51 -15.33 22.05 -7.10
C PHE A 51 -16.75 22.48 -6.72
N VAL A 52 -17.71 22.16 -7.59
CA VAL A 52 -19.14 22.34 -7.28
C VAL A 52 -19.65 21.08 -6.58
N LEU A 53 -19.96 21.21 -5.29
CA LEU A 53 -20.39 20.10 -4.45
C LEU A 53 -21.77 20.40 -3.85
N GLU A 54 -22.77 19.64 -4.26
CA GLU A 54 -24.17 19.81 -3.83
C GLU A 54 -24.79 18.47 -3.43
N GLY A 55 -25.85 18.52 -2.62
CA GLY A 55 -26.67 17.35 -2.28
C GLY A 55 -25.88 16.14 -1.79
N ALA A 56 -26.19 14.98 -2.38
CA ALA A 56 -25.58 13.70 -1.99
C ALA A 56 -24.07 13.66 -2.23
N ARG A 57 -23.56 14.32 -3.29
CA ARG A 57 -22.12 14.39 -3.58
C ARG A 57 -21.37 15.18 -2.50
N ALA A 58 -21.93 16.30 -2.03
CA ALA A 58 -21.32 17.06 -0.94
C ALA A 58 -21.21 16.21 0.33
N ALA A 59 -22.26 15.47 0.67
CA ALA A 59 -22.26 14.57 1.81
C ALA A 59 -21.24 13.42 1.67
N ALA A 60 -21.13 12.81 0.49
CA ALA A 60 -20.15 11.75 0.22
C ALA A 60 -18.70 12.26 0.33
N VAL A 61 -18.42 13.46 -0.23
CA VAL A 61 -17.10 14.11 -0.10
C VAL A 61 -16.75 14.38 1.36
N GLU A 62 -17.72 14.83 2.16
CA GLU A 62 -17.53 15.04 3.60
C GLU A 62 -17.20 13.73 4.33
N GLN A 63 -17.89 12.63 4.02
CA GLN A 63 -17.57 11.31 4.59
C GLN A 63 -16.19 10.81 4.16
N ALA A 64 -15.82 10.98 2.90
CA ALA A 64 -14.49 10.63 2.39
C ALA A 64 -13.38 11.46 3.06
N LEU A 65 -13.62 12.75 3.29
CA LEU A 65 -12.70 13.65 4.00
C LEU A 65 -12.49 13.22 5.45
N ARG A 66 -13.58 12.89 6.17
CA ARG A 66 -13.50 12.38 7.55
C ARG A 66 -12.74 11.04 7.61
N LEU A 67 -13.03 10.13 6.69
CA LEU A 67 -12.30 8.86 6.58
C LEU A 67 -10.80 9.09 6.32
N LEU A 68 -10.45 10.00 5.41
CA LEU A 68 -9.06 10.41 5.16
C LEU A 68 -8.41 10.99 6.42
N HIS A 69 -9.08 11.91 7.12
CA HIS A 69 -8.58 12.49 8.37
C HIS A 69 -8.25 11.43 9.40
N LEU A 70 -9.15 10.45 9.59
CA LEU A 70 -8.98 9.38 10.57
C LEU A 70 -7.86 8.40 10.18
N ILE A 71 -7.75 8.01 8.90
CA ILE A 71 -6.71 7.08 8.44
C ILE A 71 -5.34 7.78 8.41
N ALA A 72 -5.24 9.03 7.92
CA ALA A 72 -3.97 9.75 7.83
C ALA A 72 -3.38 10.09 9.20
N GLY A 73 -4.23 10.22 10.22
CA GLY A 73 -3.84 10.45 11.62
C GLY A 73 -2.86 9.42 12.17
N VAL A 74 -2.81 8.19 11.60
CA VAL A 74 -1.83 7.16 11.97
C VAL A 74 -0.38 7.65 11.86
N SER A 75 -0.11 8.58 10.92
CA SER A 75 1.21 9.19 10.72
C SER A 75 1.68 9.96 11.95
N TYR A 76 0.76 10.52 12.71
CA TYR A 76 0.99 11.32 13.91
C TYR A 76 0.81 10.49 15.18
N TYR A 77 -0.27 9.72 15.28
CA TYR A 77 -0.59 8.88 16.44
C TYR A 77 0.62 8.04 16.90
N LYS A 78 1.37 7.47 15.95
CA LYS A 78 2.54 6.65 16.25
C LYS A 78 3.64 7.38 17.05
N ALA A 79 3.65 8.73 17.04
CA ALA A 79 4.70 9.51 17.69
C ALA A 79 4.76 9.28 19.22
N ALA A 80 3.60 9.03 19.85
CA ALA A 80 3.49 8.79 21.30
C ALA A 80 2.69 7.52 21.65
N VAL A 81 1.81 7.05 20.76
CA VAL A 81 0.91 5.89 20.98
C VAL A 81 0.09 6.04 22.28
N PRO A 82 -0.60 7.17 22.48
CA PRO A 82 -1.39 7.39 23.71
C PRO A 82 -2.60 6.46 23.76
N THR A 83 -3.08 6.20 24.97
CA THR A 83 -4.22 5.31 25.19
C THR A 83 -5.55 5.96 24.87
N GLU A 84 -5.64 7.29 24.95
CA GLU A 84 -6.86 8.02 24.64
C GLU A 84 -6.83 8.56 23.22
N ILE A 85 -7.93 8.33 22.48
CA ILE A 85 -8.19 8.92 21.17
C ILE A 85 -9.45 9.77 21.28
N ARG A 86 -9.38 11.04 20.85
CA ARG A 86 -10.52 11.98 20.84
C ARG A 86 -10.81 12.42 19.41
N ILE A 87 -12.09 12.42 19.03
CA ILE A 87 -12.58 13.01 17.78
C ILE A 87 -13.48 14.19 18.16
N GLU A 88 -13.09 15.42 17.78
CA GLU A 88 -13.69 16.62 18.35
C GLU A 88 -14.81 17.21 17.50
N SER A 89 -14.69 17.16 16.17
CA SER A 89 -15.59 17.87 15.27
C SER A 89 -16.70 17.02 14.65
N TYR A 90 -16.67 15.71 14.85
CA TYR A 90 -17.69 14.78 14.35
C TYR A 90 -17.69 13.47 15.12
N ALA A 91 -18.75 12.67 14.93
CA ALA A 91 -18.89 11.34 15.51
C ALA A 91 -18.65 10.25 14.46
N ILE A 92 -18.28 9.06 14.90
CA ILE A 92 -18.16 7.86 14.07
C ILE A 92 -19.02 6.74 14.62
N ASP A 93 -19.42 5.83 13.74
CA ASP A 93 -20.14 4.61 14.11
C ASP A 93 -19.16 3.46 14.44
N SER A 94 -19.72 2.35 14.92
CA SER A 94 -18.94 1.16 15.29
C SER A 94 -18.23 0.50 14.10
N GLY A 95 -18.82 0.55 12.90
CA GLY A 95 -18.21 0.01 11.67
C GLY A 95 -16.94 0.79 11.29
N THR A 96 -17.02 2.12 11.36
CA THR A 96 -15.87 3.01 11.15
C THR A 96 -14.80 2.78 12.22
N ALA A 97 -15.18 2.69 13.50
CA ALA A 97 -14.23 2.41 14.59
C ALA A 97 -13.49 1.08 14.37
N THR A 98 -14.22 0.02 14.00
CA THR A 98 -13.65 -1.31 13.72
C THR A 98 -12.62 -1.24 12.57
N LEU A 99 -12.95 -0.58 11.46
CA LEU A 99 -12.00 -0.39 10.36
C LEU A 99 -10.74 0.34 10.82
N LEU A 100 -10.89 1.41 11.59
CA LEU A 100 -9.75 2.19 12.07
C LEU A 100 -8.88 1.40 13.04
N GLU A 101 -9.46 0.66 13.97
CA GLU A 101 -8.72 -0.22 14.87
C GLU A 101 -7.90 -1.26 14.08
N MET A 102 -8.48 -1.88 13.05
CA MET A 102 -7.76 -2.79 12.16
C MET A 102 -6.60 -2.08 11.45
N VAL A 103 -6.83 -0.88 10.89
CA VAL A 103 -5.79 -0.11 10.18
C VAL A 103 -4.64 0.28 11.12
N TYR A 104 -4.95 0.72 12.33
CA TYR A 104 -3.92 1.17 13.27
C TYR A 104 -3.15 0.00 13.89
N VAL A 105 -3.84 -1.05 14.33
CA VAL A 105 -3.18 -2.22 14.95
C VAL A 105 -2.32 -2.97 13.94
N ASN A 106 -2.91 -3.37 12.82
CA ASN A 106 -2.19 -4.18 11.83
C ASN A 106 -1.25 -3.33 10.96
N GLY A 107 -1.66 -2.11 10.60
CA GLY A 107 -0.84 -1.20 9.80
C GLY A 107 0.41 -0.68 10.52
N LEU A 108 0.40 -0.66 11.85
CA LEU A 108 1.56 -0.35 12.68
C LEU A 108 2.29 -1.61 13.20
N GLY A 109 1.98 -2.82 12.70
CA GLY A 109 2.55 -4.07 13.20
C GLY A 109 4.08 -4.12 13.17
N GLU A 110 4.72 -3.76 12.06
CA GLU A 110 6.19 -3.66 11.98
C GLU A 110 6.73 -2.57 12.91
N PHE A 111 6.07 -1.41 12.94
CA PHE A 111 6.44 -0.32 13.84
C PHE A 111 6.43 -0.79 15.30
N ALA A 112 5.37 -1.49 15.72
CA ALA A 112 5.23 -2.03 17.06
C ALA A 112 6.33 -3.05 17.39
N TYR A 113 6.56 -4.00 16.46
CA TYR A 113 7.62 -5.00 16.61
C TYR A 113 9.00 -4.36 16.80
N ARG A 114 9.37 -3.40 15.93
CA ARG A 114 10.68 -2.74 15.98
C ARG A 114 10.91 -1.88 17.24
N ASN A 115 9.82 -1.37 17.83
CA ASN A 115 9.88 -0.53 19.02
C ASN A 115 9.51 -1.28 20.32
N GLY A 116 9.27 -2.59 20.26
CA GLY A 116 8.90 -3.39 21.44
C GLY A 116 7.55 -3.00 22.06
N LEU A 117 6.59 -2.56 21.22
CA LEU A 117 5.27 -2.09 21.64
C LEU A 117 4.21 -3.18 21.41
N ASP A 118 3.27 -3.29 22.35
CA ASP A 118 2.02 -4.03 22.14
C ASP A 118 0.89 -3.03 21.88
N LEU A 119 0.30 -3.10 20.69
CA LEU A 119 -0.81 -2.25 20.26
C LEU A 119 -2.18 -2.91 20.46
N HIS A 120 -2.21 -4.21 20.73
CA HIS A 120 -3.45 -4.92 20.97
C HIS A 120 -4.12 -4.40 22.24
N ALA A 121 -5.43 -4.21 22.19
CA ALA A 121 -6.24 -3.64 23.27
C ALA A 121 -5.92 -2.17 23.68
N LYS A 122 -4.86 -1.56 23.15
CA LYS A 122 -4.56 -0.13 23.42
C LYS A 122 -5.33 0.83 22.51
N ILE A 123 -5.51 0.44 21.24
CA ILE A 123 -6.14 1.32 20.24
C ILE A 123 -7.64 1.08 20.26
N ARG A 124 -8.39 2.11 20.70
CA ARG A 124 -9.85 2.14 20.73
C ARG A 124 -10.34 3.48 20.22
N PHE A 125 -11.15 3.46 19.19
CA PHE A 125 -11.79 4.67 18.69
C PHE A 125 -13.11 4.94 19.43
N PRO A 126 -13.39 6.20 19.82
CA PRO A 126 -14.62 6.55 20.51
C PRO A 126 -15.82 6.40 19.55
N VAL A 127 -16.86 5.70 20.00
CA VAL A 127 -18.11 5.51 19.25
C VAL A 127 -19.22 6.26 20.00
N ASN A 128 -19.95 7.13 19.33
CA ASN A 128 -21.16 7.70 19.88
C ASN A 128 -22.33 6.72 19.65
N ASN A 129 -22.67 5.98 20.68
CA ASN A 129 -23.91 5.22 20.71
C ASN A 129 -25.09 6.18 20.91
N GLU A 130 -25.77 6.57 19.85
CA GLU A 130 -27.14 7.06 19.98
C GLU A 130 -28.02 5.86 20.38
N GLY A 131 -28.16 5.66 21.68
CA GLY A 131 -29.06 4.66 22.28
C GLY A 131 -28.42 3.37 22.76
N GLY A 132 -28.09 3.26 24.06
CA GLY A 132 -27.92 1.97 24.77
C GLY A 132 -26.55 1.71 25.40
N SER A 133 -26.58 1.58 26.70
CA SER A 133 -25.54 1.27 27.68
C SER A 133 -24.55 0.15 27.33
N SER A 134 -23.26 0.49 27.46
CA SER A 134 -22.18 -0.24 28.14
C SER A 134 -21.88 -1.72 27.86
N ALA A 135 -20.58 -1.92 27.72
CA ALA A 135 -19.76 -3.13 27.92
C ALA A 135 -19.44 -3.97 26.69
N ALA A 136 -18.32 -3.62 26.02
CA ALA A 136 -17.66 -4.52 25.08
C ALA A 136 -16.58 -5.34 25.82
N GLY A 137 -16.70 -6.68 25.74
CA GLY A 137 -15.63 -7.62 26.10
C GLY A 137 -14.53 -7.70 25.03
N PRO A 138 -13.39 -8.35 25.29
CA PRO A 138 -12.27 -8.40 24.37
C PRO A 138 -12.61 -9.17 23.07
N ALA A 139 -12.37 -8.54 21.93
CA ALA A 139 -12.60 -9.13 20.61
C ALA A 139 -11.54 -10.20 20.29
N SER A 140 -12.01 -11.39 19.94
CA SER A 140 -11.24 -12.52 19.43
C SER A 140 -10.74 -12.25 18.00
N ALA A 141 -9.59 -12.79 17.63
CA ALA A 141 -8.84 -12.53 16.40
C ALA A 141 -9.48 -13.06 15.09
N ALA A 142 -10.75 -13.39 15.08
CA ALA A 142 -11.52 -13.78 13.89
C ALA A 142 -12.88 -13.08 13.95
N ALA A 143 -12.90 -11.75 13.77
CA ALA A 143 -14.16 -11.02 13.70
C ALA A 143 -14.73 -11.08 12.29
N GLU A 144 -15.78 -11.87 12.09
CA GLU A 144 -16.72 -11.70 11.00
C GLU A 144 -17.26 -10.26 11.03
N VAL A 145 -17.29 -9.60 9.87
CA VAL A 145 -17.81 -8.25 9.72
C VAL A 145 -19.30 -8.27 10.12
N PRO A 146 -19.71 -7.58 11.19
CA PRO A 146 -21.11 -7.59 11.59
C PRO A 146 -21.99 -6.89 10.55
N PRO A 147 -23.24 -7.35 10.31
CA PRO A 147 -24.17 -6.66 9.44
C PRO A 147 -24.55 -5.32 10.09
N ALA A 148 -24.13 -4.24 9.48
CA ALA A 148 -24.47 -2.89 9.92
C ALA A 148 -25.95 -2.60 9.71
N SER A 149 -26.58 -1.95 10.67
CA SER A 149 -27.81 -1.17 10.45
C SER A 149 -27.45 0.10 9.65
N ALA A 150 -27.20 -0.07 8.35
CA ALA A 150 -26.61 0.95 7.52
C ALA A 150 -27.67 1.96 7.06
N LYS A 151 -27.44 3.23 7.36
CA LYS A 151 -27.86 4.26 6.42
C LYS A 151 -27.10 3.96 5.14
N HIS A 152 -27.79 3.54 4.08
CA HIS A 152 -27.14 3.21 2.81
C HIS A 152 -26.44 4.45 2.27
N ALA A 153 -25.14 4.31 1.91
CA ALA A 153 -24.43 5.37 1.22
C ALA A 153 -25.17 5.75 -0.07
N PRO A 154 -25.18 7.03 -0.45
CA PRO A 154 -25.87 7.48 -1.65
C PRO A 154 -25.27 6.83 -2.92
N THR A 155 -26.10 6.64 -3.94
CA THR A 155 -25.66 6.41 -5.31
C THR A 155 -25.50 7.78 -5.97
N LEU A 156 -24.34 8.07 -6.54
CA LEU A 156 -23.98 9.39 -7.04
C LEU A 156 -24.03 9.50 -8.56
N GLU A 157 -24.28 8.37 -9.25
CA GLU A 157 -24.23 8.27 -10.72
C GLU A 157 -22.89 8.75 -11.27
N LEU A 158 -21.80 8.30 -10.62
CA LEU A 158 -20.44 8.66 -11.01
C LEU A 158 -20.11 8.20 -12.43
N ARG A 159 -19.33 9.00 -13.13
CA ARG A 159 -18.89 8.68 -14.49
C ARG A 159 -18.03 7.41 -14.47
N HIS A 160 -18.26 6.52 -15.43
CA HIS A 160 -17.48 5.30 -15.61
C HIS A 160 -16.04 5.62 -16.01
N HIS A 161 -15.19 5.80 -15.02
CA HIS A 161 -13.81 6.21 -15.15
C HIS A 161 -12.95 5.71 -13.99
N ALA A 162 -11.73 5.24 -14.30
CA ALA A 162 -10.82 4.70 -13.30
C ALA A 162 -9.70 5.70 -12.94
N LEU A 163 -9.54 5.99 -11.65
CA LEU A 163 -8.30 6.55 -11.12
C LEU A 163 -7.36 5.39 -10.77
N VAL A 164 -6.26 5.26 -11.52
CA VAL A 164 -5.31 4.15 -11.37
C VAL A 164 -4.06 4.63 -10.66
N ALA A 165 -3.81 4.09 -9.47
CA ALA A 165 -2.64 4.43 -8.67
C ALA A 165 -1.34 3.97 -9.35
N ILE A 166 -0.37 4.89 -9.51
CA ILE A 166 0.96 4.58 -10.02
C ILE A 166 2.03 4.90 -8.97
N GLY A 167 2.89 3.89 -8.66
CA GLY A 167 4.06 4.04 -7.81
C GLY A 167 5.40 4.00 -8.58
N GLY A 168 5.36 3.92 -9.91
CA GLY A 168 6.56 3.83 -10.77
C GLY A 168 7.17 2.42 -10.88
N GLY A 169 6.65 1.43 -10.16
CA GLY A 169 7.05 0.03 -10.25
C GLY A 169 6.28 -0.76 -11.32
N LYS A 170 6.69 -2.00 -11.57
CA LYS A 170 6.11 -2.91 -12.56
C LYS A 170 4.60 -3.14 -12.39
N ASP A 171 4.13 -3.24 -11.14
CA ASP A 171 2.77 -3.69 -10.83
C ASP A 171 1.72 -2.69 -11.37
N SER A 172 1.87 -1.41 -11.05
CA SER A 172 0.99 -0.37 -11.55
C SER A 172 1.00 -0.27 -13.08
N LEU A 173 2.14 -0.50 -13.72
CA LEU A 173 2.27 -0.47 -15.17
C LEU A 173 1.53 -1.64 -15.82
N VAL A 174 1.56 -2.85 -15.20
CA VAL A 174 0.77 -3.99 -15.64
C VAL A 174 -0.73 -3.69 -15.54
N SER A 175 -1.19 -3.09 -14.44
CA SER A 175 -2.60 -2.70 -14.29
C SER A 175 -3.04 -1.68 -15.34
N ILE A 176 -2.23 -0.64 -15.56
CA ILE A 176 -2.51 0.42 -16.54
C ILE A 176 -2.64 -0.16 -17.95
N GLU A 177 -1.71 -1.01 -18.37
CA GLU A 177 -1.75 -1.63 -19.70
C GLU A 177 -2.88 -2.65 -19.85
N ALA A 178 -3.21 -3.38 -18.78
CA ALA A 178 -4.34 -4.31 -18.77
C ALA A 178 -5.68 -3.56 -18.92
N LEU A 179 -5.89 -2.46 -18.19
CA LEU A 179 -7.08 -1.62 -18.31
C LEU A 179 -7.16 -0.95 -19.68
N ARG A 180 -6.02 -0.50 -20.23
CA ARG A 180 -5.94 0.03 -21.60
C ARG A 180 -6.40 -1.02 -22.62
N ALA A 181 -5.89 -2.24 -22.54
CA ALA A 181 -6.26 -3.33 -23.43
C ALA A 181 -7.73 -3.72 -23.30
N ALA A 182 -8.31 -3.54 -22.11
CA ALA A 182 -9.74 -3.74 -21.85
C ALA A 182 -10.61 -2.53 -22.28
N GLY A 183 -10.04 -1.45 -22.80
CA GLY A 183 -10.79 -0.26 -23.22
C GLY A 183 -11.44 0.51 -22.08
N VAL A 184 -10.82 0.51 -20.89
CA VAL A 184 -11.31 1.27 -19.73
C VAL A 184 -10.75 2.69 -19.79
N ASP A 185 -11.61 3.68 -19.68
CA ASP A 185 -11.22 5.08 -19.52
C ASP A 185 -10.52 5.26 -18.17
N GLN A 186 -9.30 5.80 -18.18
CA GLN A 186 -8.49 5.89 -16.99
C GLN A 186 -7.62 7.14 -16.92
N THR A 187 -7.38 7.59 -15.70
CA THR A 187 -6.40 8.62 -15.35
C THR A 187 -5.35 8.01 -14.43
N VAL A 188 -4.08 8.15 -14.81
CA VAL A 188 -2.94 7.67 -14.02
C VAL A 188 -2.67 8.66 -12.90
N THR A 189 -2.74 8.19 -11.65
CA THR A 189 -2.78 9.06 -10.47
C THR A 189 -1.68 8.72 -9.48
N TRP A 190 -0.96 9.73 -8.97
CA TRP A 190 0.04 9.55 -7.91
C TRP A 190 0.02 10.70 -6.90
N ILE A 191 0.66 10.48 -5.75
CA ILE A 191 0.73 11.43 -4.65
C ILE A 191 2.18 11.87 -4.45
N GLY A 192 2.39 13.17 -4.34
CA GLY A 192 3.69 13.77 -4.04
C GLY A 192 4.53 14.11 -5.28
N ASN A 193 5.82 14.48 -5.08
CA ASN A 193 6.65 15.17 -6.05
C ASN A 193 7.72 14.27 -6.69
N SER A 194 7.52 12.95 -6.74
CA SER A 194 8.51 12.04 -7.32
C SER A 194 8.62 12.23 -8.83
N GLN A 195 9.74 12.75 -9.30
CA GLN A 195 10.02 12.90 -10.73
C GLN A 195 10.06 11.55 -11.46
N LEU A 196 10.53 10.50 -10.78
CA LEU A 196 10.57 9.15 -11.33
C LEU A 196 9.15 8.63 -11.61
N ILE A 197 8.23 8.82 -10.67
CA ILE A 197 6.82 8.42 -10.87
C ILE A 197 6.20 9.26 -11.99
N GLY A 198 6.44 10.57 -12.00
CA GLY A 198 5.95 11.47 -13.05
C GLY A 198 6.46 11.07 -14.45
N ALA A 199 7.73 10.70 -14.58
CA ALA A 199 8.31 10.22 -15.84
C ALA A 199 7.66 8.89 -16.30
N CYS A 200 7.43 7.96 -15.37
CA CYS A 200 6.69 6.73 -15.65
C CYS A 200 5.26 7.02 -16.10
N ALA A 201 4.56 7.90 -15.39
CA ALA A 201 3.19 8.30 -15.70
C ALA A 201 3.11 8.94 -17.11
N ALA A 202 4.01 9.87 -17.43
CA ALA A 202 4.10 10.48 -18.75
C ALA A 202 4.34 9.45 -19.88
N ARG A 203 5.15 8.41 -19.61
CA ARG A 203 5.43 7.33 -20.57
C ARG A 203 4.20 6.51 -20.93
N THR A 204 3.17 6.49 -20.08
CA THR A 204 1.90 5.81 -20.39
C THR A 204 1.16 6.49 -21.55
N GLY A 205 1.30 7.79 -21.74
CA GLY A 205 0.56 8.58 -22.72
C GLY A 205 -0.93 8.74 -22.40
N LEU A 206 -1.33 8.47 -21.14
CA LEU A 206 -2.69 8.63 -20.63
C LEU A 206 -2.85 9.95 -19.89
N PRO A 207 -4.08 10.44 -19.66
CA PRO A 207 -4.35 11.52 -18.73
C PRO A 207 -3.71 11.24 -17.38
N THR A 208 -3.19 12.28 -16.74
CA THR A 208 -2.49 12.17 -15.45
C THR A 208 -3.08 13.10 -14.40
N LEU A 209 -3.07 12.66 -13.14
CA LEU A 209 -3.49 13.45 -11.99
C LEU A 209 -2.44 13.32 -10.89
N ASN A 210 -1.70 14.40 -10.60
CA ASN A 210 -0.76 14.43 -9.48
C ASN A 210 -1.41 15.09 -8.27
N LEU A 211 -1.58 14.34 -7.19
CA LEU A 211 -2.14 14.80 -5.92
C LEU A 211 -1.01 15.31 -5.00
N GLY A 212 -1.26 16.42 -4.31
CA GLY A 212 -0.35 16.95 -3.31
C GLY A 212 -0.60 16.28 -1.94
N ARG A 213 0.48 16.08 -1.17
CA ARG A 213 0.41 15.77 0.25
C ARG A 213 1.58 16.42 0.97
N ALA A 214 1.29 17.21 1.99
CA ALA A 214 2.31 17.84 2.83
C ALA A 214 2.02 17.53 4.30
N LEU A 215 2.97 16.82 4.93
CA LEU A 215 2.93 16.52 6.36
C LEU A 215 3.17 17.79 7.18
N ALA A 216 2.58 17.86 8.37
CA ALA A 216 2.86 18.93 9.31
C ALA A 216 4.36 19.00 9.64
N ALA A 217 4.95 20.18 9.51
CA ALA A 217 6.38 20.38 9.83
C ALA A 217 6.70 19.98 11.29
N GLY A 218 5.76 20.24 12.22
CA GLY A 218 5.86 19.85 13.62
C GLY A 218 6.10 18.35 13.85
N LEU A 219 5.69 17.45 12.92
CA LEU A 219 5.98 16.02 13.04
C LEU A 219 7.47 15.71 13.04
N PHE A 220 8.25 16.44 12.24
CA PHE A 220 9.71 16.30 12.22
C PHE A 220 10.36 16.84 13.48
N ASP A 221 9.75 17.87 14.08
CA ASP A 221 10.19 18.41 15.38
C ASP A 221 9.95 17.40 16.49
N LEU A 222 8.80 16.73 16.51
CA LEU A 222 8.49 15.67 17.46
C LEU A 222 9.52 14.52 17.35
N ASN A 223 9.90 14.14 16.13
CA ASN A 223 10.92 13.11 15.90
C ASN A 223 12.26 13.51 16.54
N ARG A 224 12.66 14.79 16.44
CA ARG A 224 13.89 15.31 17.11
C ARG A 224 13.76 15.33 18.64
N GLN A 225 12.55 15.37 19.17
CA GLN A 225 12.24 15.34 20.61
C GLN A 225 12.03 13.93 21.16
N GLY A 226 12.33 12.87 20.39
CA GLY A 226 12.27 11.49 20.85
C GLY A 226 10.93 10.78 20.63
N ALA A 227 10.10 11.26 19.72
CA ALA A 227 8.91 10.56 19.28
C ALA A 227 9.25 9.17 18.72
N TRP A 228 8.33 8.21 18.86
CA TRP A 228 8.43 6.94 18.15
C TRP A 228 8.40 7.17 16.63
N ASN A 229 9.27 6.49 15.92
CA ASN A 229 9.29 6.53 14.46
C ASN A 229 9.36 5.13 13.86
N GLY A 230 8.87 4.96 12.63
CA GLY A 230 8.88 3.69 11.93
C GLY A 230 7.80 3.60 10.85
N HIS A 231 7.56 2.38 10.37
CA HIS A 231 6.62 2.10 9.30
C HIS A 231 5.19 2.54 9.65
N ILE A 232 4.47 3.00 8.64
CA ILE A 232 3.03 3.34 8.69
C ILE A 232 2.31 2.74 7.48
N PRO A 233 0.99 2.50 7.56
CA PRO A 233 0.21 1.92 6.46
C PRO A 233 -0.04 2.93 5.34
N VAL A 234 1.00 3.30 4.59
CA VAL A 234 0.95 4.34 3.53
C VAL A 234 -0.10 4.00 2.47
N THR A 235 -0.28 2.73 2.12
CA THR A 235 -1.29 2.33 1.13
C THR A 235 -2.71 2.63 1.61
N ALA A 236 -3.02 2.47 2.90
CA ALA A 236 -4.33 2.83 3.44
C ALA A 236 -4.57 4.35 3.36
N ILE A 237 -3.55 5.15 3.65
CA ILE A 237 -3.63 6.62 3.52
C ILE A 237 -3.86 7.01 2.06
N ASN A 238 -3.06 6.45 1.15
CA ASN A 238 -3.19 6.71 -0.28
C ASN A 238 -4.56 6.28 -0.83
N SER A 239 -5.11 5.17 -0.32
CA SER A 239 -6.45 4.70 -0.68
C SER A 239 -7.53 5.72 -0.30
N ALA A 240 -7.46 6.28 0.91
CA ALA A 240 -8.39 7.31 1.35
C ALA A 240 -8.25 8.62 0.56
N ILE A 241 -7.01 9.01 0.21
CA ILE A 241 -6.76 10.18 -0.67
C ILE A 241 -7.37 9.94 -2.06
N LEU A 242 -7.19 8.76 -2.65
CA LEU A 242 -7.74 8.45 -3.98
C LEU A 242 -9.27 8.34 -3.97
N VAL A 243 -9.89 7.89 -2.88
CA VAL A 243 -11.35 7.89 -2.73
C VAL A 243 -11.88 9.33 -2.73
N LEU A 244 -11.27 10.23 -1.96
CA LEU A 244 -11.63 11.65 -1.99
C LEU A 244 -11.44 12.25 -3.39
N ALA A 245 -10.30 11.96 -4.04
CA ALA A 245 -10.01 12.44 -5.39
C ALA A 245 -11.02 11.89 -6.43
N ALA A 246 -11.43 10.62 -6.33
CA ALA A 246 -12.41 10.02 -7.23
C ALA A 246 -13.76 10.73 -7.18
N LEU A 247 -14.26 11.08 -5.99
CA LEU A 247 -15.48 11.86 -5.84
C LEU A 247 -15.36 13.27 -6.43
N LEU A 248 -14.20 13.92 -6.28
CA LEU A 248 -13.95 15.26 -6.81
C LEU A 248 -13.74 15.26 -8.32
N GLN A 249 -13.23 14.17 -8.89
CA GLN A 249 -12.96 13.98 -10.32
C GLN A 249 -14.11 13.26 -11.08
N ASP A 250 -15.20 12.94 -10.39
CA ASP A 250 -16.33 12.23 -10.97
C ASP A 250 -15.96 10.86 -11.54
N ALA A 251 -15.24 10.04 -10.78
CA ALA A 251 -14.79 8.71 -11.17
C ALA A 251 -15.40 7.62 -10.27
N ASP A 252 -15.90 6.53 -10.86
CA ASP A 252 -16.55 5.42 -10.16
C ASP A 252 -15.59 4.32 -9.72
N GLN A 253 -14.29 4.42 -10.06
CA GLN A 253 -13.32 3.38 -9.76
C GLN A 253 -12.01 3.96 -9.22
N VAL A 254 -11.54 3.39 -8.11
CA VAL A 254 -10.18 3.57 -7.56
C VAL A 254 -9.46 2.24 -7.67
N VAL A 255 -8.41 2.19 -8.50
CA VAL A 255 -7.71 0.96 -8.85
C VAL A 255 -6.29 0.96 -8.30
N PHE A 256 -6.00 -0.01 -7.45
CA PHE A 256 -4.66 -0.34 -6.99
C PHE A 256 -4.11 -1.57 -7.73
N SER A 257 -2.84 -1.87 -7.49
CA SER A 257 -2.11 -2.94 -8.18
C SER A 257 -1.44 -3.88 -7.17
N ASN A 258 -2.13 -4.13 -6.04
CA ASN A 258 -1.63 -5.08 -5.07
C ASN A 258 -1.91 -6.50 -5.57
N GLU A 259 -0.90 -7.33 -5.53
CA GLU A 259 -0.94 -8.74 -5.90
C GLU A 259 -1.28 -9.63 -4.68
N ARG A 260 -1.45 -10.93 -4.92
CA ARG A 260 -1.84 -11.90 -3.90
C ARG A 260 -0.81 -12.00 -2.77
N SER A 261 0.46 -12.04 -3.13
CA SER A 261 1.57 -12.22 -2.18
C SER A 261 1.72 -11.09 -1.16
N ALA A 262 1.11 -9.91 -1.42
CA ALA A 262 1.06 -8.80 -0.45
C ALA A 262 0.25 -9.12 0.81
N SER A 263 -0.57 -10.18 0.80
CA SER A 263 -1.36 -10.61 1.97
C SER A 263 -0.54 -11.38 3.01
N TYR A 264 0.68 -11.81 2.67
CA TYR A 264 1.53 -12.62 3.54
C TYR A 264 2.62 -11.80 4.22
N GLY A 265 2.73 -11.93 5.55
CA GLY A 265 3.76 -11.29 6.37
C GLY A 265 4.98 -12.19 6.59
N SER A 266 5.92 -11.68 7.37
CA SER A 266 7.08 -12.43 7.86
C SER A 266 6.71 -13.14 9.15
N MET A 267 6.96 -14.45 9.23
CA MET A 267 6.82 -15.22 10.47
C MET A 267 8.04 -14.97 11.37
N ILE A 268 7.82 -14.40 12.54
CA ILE A 268 8.88 -14.05 13.48
C ILE A 268 8.77 -14.92 14.72
N ALA A 269 9.86 -15.62 15.04
CA ALA A 269 9.91 -16.48 16.21
C ALA A 269 9.54 -15.71 17.50
N GLY A 270 8.58 -16.23 18.26
CA GLY A 270 8.11 -15.61 19.49
C GLY A 270 7.16 -14.43 19.35
N THR A 271 6.90 -13.95 18.12
CA THR A 271 6.00 -12.82 17.86
C THR A 271 4.79 -13.22 17.01
N GLY A 272 4.98 -14.14 16.05
CA GLY A 272 3.98 -14.53 15.08
C GLY A 272 4.15 -13.79 13.73
N GLU A 273 3.07 -13.66 12.97
CA GLU A 273 3.11 -12.98 11.66
C GLU A 273 3.14 -11.46 11.81
N VAL A 274 4.12 -10.83 11.20
CA VAL A 274 4.21 -9.36 11.07
C VAL A 274 4.18 -9.00 9.58
N ASN A 275 3.12 -8.38 9.12
CA ASN A 275 2.98 -8.01 7.71
C ASN A 275 3.33 -6.53 7.51
N HIS A 276 4.53 -6.27 6.98
CA HIS A 276 4.98 -4.94 6.54
C HIS A 276 4.02 -4.28 5.52
N GLN A 277 3.33 -5.09 4.72
CA GLN A 277 2.43 -4.62 3.66
C GLN A 277 0.95 -4.81 4.00
N TRP A 278 0.56 -4.93 5.27
CA TRP A 278 -0.83 -5.27 5.62
C TRP A 278 -1.87 -4.42 4.88
N SER A 279 -1.63 -3.12 4.73
CA SER A 279 -2.54 -2.22 3.98
C SER A 279 -2.58 -2.47 2.46
N LYS A 280 -1.76 -3.38 1.93
CA LYS A 280 -1.85 -3.91 0.56
C LYS A 280 -2.54 -5.28 0.52
N GLY A 281 -2.75 -5.93 1.66
CA GLY A 281 -3.35 -7.26 1.79
C GLY A 281 -4.84 -7.28 1.50
N TRP A 282 -5.36 -8.50 1.32
CA TRP A 282 -6.78 -8.75 1.05
C TRP A 282 -7.70 -8.28 2.17
N GLN A 283 -7.30 -8.49 3.42
CA GLN A 283 -8.10 -8.09 4.58
C GLN A 283 -8.39 -6.57 4.60
N PHE A 284 -7.37 -5.75 4.33
CA PHE A 284 -7.56 -4.30 4.20
C PHE A 284 -8.44 -3.96 3.00
N GLU A 285 -8.14 -4.52 1.82
CA GLU A 285 -8.92 -4.23 0.60
C GLU A 285 -10.40 -4.53 0.78
N GLN A 286 -10.73 -5.68 1.37
CA GLN A 286 -12.11 -6.09 1.61
C GLN A 286 -12.82 -5.13 2.58
N ALA A 287 -12.19 -4.85 3.73
CA ALA A 287 -12.77 -4.00 4.76
C ALA A 287 -12.94 -2.55 4.28
N PHE A 288 -11.91 -2.00 3.64
CA PHE A 288 -11.93 -0.63 3.12
C PHE A 288 -12.94 -0.45 1.98
N ALA A 289 -12.97 -1.37 1.01
CA ALA A 289 -13.94 -1.33 -0.08
C ALA A 289 -15.40 -1.46 0.41
N HIS A 290 -15.63 -2.32 1.42
CA HIS A 290 -16.95 -2.43 2.05
C HIS A 290 -17.35 -1.11 2.71
N HIS A 291 -16.43 -0.51 3.48
CA HIS A 291 -16.68 0.77 4.15
C HIS A 291 -16.98 1.90 3.15
N VAL A 292 -16.19 2.02 2.08
CA VAL A 292 -16.42 3.02 1.03
C VAL A 292 -17.83 2.89 0.45
N ARG A 293 -18.26 1.68 0.10
CA ARG A 293 -19.58 1.43 -0.50
C ARG A 293 -20.74 1.61 0.46
N SER A 294 -20.54 1.41 1.75
CA SER A 294 -21.61 1.52 2.76
C SER A 294 -21.70 2.91 3.41
N HIS A 295 -20.62 3.70 3.43
CA HIS A 295 -20.58 4.98 4.16
C HIS A 295 -20.27 6.20 3.28
N VAL A 296 -19.64 6.00 2.10
CA VAL A 296 -19.23 7.10 1.22
C VAL A 296 -20.10 7.18 -0.02
N ALA A 297 -20.02 6.20 -0.92
CA ALA A 297 -20.83 6.13 -2.13
C ALA A 297 -21.01 4.67 -2.57
N SER A 298 -22.25 4.24 -2.82
CA SER A 298 -22.59 2.84 -3.13
C SER A 298 -22.11 2.39 -4.51
N ASP A 299 -21.89 3.33 -5.42
CA ASP A 299 -21.41 3.14 -6.79
C ASP A 299 -19.91 3.43 -6.98
N LEU A 300 -19.17 3.76 -5.91
CA LEU A 300 -17.71 3.89 -5.95
C LEU A 300 -17.04 2.55 -5.65
N ASN A 301 -16.27 2.04 -6.61
CA ASN A 301 -15.58 0.77 -6.53
C ASN A 301 -14.10 0.97 -6.18
N TYR A 302 -13.64 0.33 -5.10
CA TYR A 302 -12.23 0.25 -4.71
C TYR A 302 -11.76 -1.20 -4.84
N TYR A 303 -10.67 -1.44 -5.55
CA TYR A 303 -10.11 -2.78 -5.72
C TYR A 303 -8.65 -2.76 -6.21
N SER A 304 -7.95 -3.89 -6.02
CA SER A 304 -6.65 -4.16 -6.62
C SER A 304 -6.79 -5.08 -7.83
N LEU A 305 -6.39 -4.60 -9.01
CA LEU A 305 -6.56 -5.33 -10.28
C LEU A 305 -5.75 -6.63 -10.32
N LEU A 306 -4.58 -6.63 -9.66
CA LEU A 306 -3.64 -7.75 -9.69
C LEU A 306 -3.84 -8.75 -8.54
N ARG A 307 -4.88 -8.60 -7.72
CA ARG A 307 -5.15 -9.49 -6.59
C ARG A 307 -5.13 -10.99 -6.93
N PRO A 308 -5.65 -11.44 -8.09
CA PRO A 308 -5.60 -12.86 -8.46
C PRO A 308 -4.22 -13.36 -8.91
N LEU A 309 -3.23 -12.48 -9.05
CA LEU A 309 -1.89 -12.80 -9.54
C LEU A 309 -0.89 -12.89 -8.38
N SER A 310 0.09 -13.79 -8.51
CA SER A 310 1.31 -13.76 -7.73
C SER A 310 2.29 -12.70 -8.27
N GLU A 311 3.34 -12.38 -7.52
CA GLU A 311 4.41 -11.48 -7.98
C GLU A 311 5.09 -12.01 -9.25
N LEU A 312 5.30 -13.34 -9.37
CA LEU A 312 5.85 -13.94 -10.58
C LEU A 312 4.89 -13.84 -11.78
N ALA A 313 3.59 -13.99 -11.56
CA ALA A 313 2.61 -13.79 -12.62
C ALA A 313 2.58 -12.32 -13.09
N VAL A 314 2.70 -11.36 -12.18
CA VAL A 314 2.85 -9.94 -12.51
C VAL A 314 4.16 -9.68 -13.27
N ALA A 315 5.28 -10.26 -12.84
CA ALA A 315 6.57 -10.14 -13.52
C ALA A 315 6.50 -10.70 -14.96
N ARG A 316 5.82 -11.84 -15.17
CA ARG A 316 5.56 -12.41 -16.50
C ARG A 316 4.79 -11.44 -17.39
N GLN A 317 3.73 -10.80 -16.85
CA GLN A 317 2.95 -9.83 -17.63
C GLN A 317 3.79 -8.59 -17.98
N PHE A 318 4.57 -8.07 -17.03
CA PHE A 318 5.44 -6.92 -17.27
C PHE A 318 6.50 -7.19 -18.35
N ALA A 319 7.05 -8.40 -18.38
CA ALA A 319 8.09 -8.80 -19.32
C ALA A 319 7.64 -8.79 -20.80
N LYS A 320 6.32 -8.81 -21.07
CA LYS A 320 5.74 -8.79 -22.43
C LYS A 320 6.00 -7.51 -23.22
N THR A 321 6.34 -6.40 -22.56
CA THR A 321 6.63 -5.11 -23.19
C THR A 321 7.94 -4.54 -22.68
N ASP A 322 8.67 -3.80 -23.54
CA ASP A 322 9.89 -3.06 -23.22
C ASP A 322 9.63 -1.55 -23.02
N ARG A 323 8.38 -1.14 -23.17
CA ARG A 323 7.96 0.28 -23.17
C ARG A 323 8.47 1.06 -21.98
N TYR A 324 8.62 0.42 -20.82
CA TYR A 324 8.92 1.04 -19.54
C TYR A 324 10.35 0.78 -19.03
N ASP A 325 11.15 0.00 -19.75
CA ASP A 325 12.49 -0.43 -19.30
C ASP A 325 13.40 0.72 -18.86
N ALA A 326 13.31 1.85 -19.56
CA ALA A 326 14.09 3.05 -19.27
C ALA A 326 13.48 3.93 -18.17
N HIS A 327 12.30 3.62 -17.63
CA HIS A 327 11.57 4.55 -16.75
C HIS A 327 11.19 3.96 -15.40
N PHE A 328 10.80 2.67 -15.32
CA PHE A 328 10.30 2.08 -14.09
C PHE A 328 11.38 1.87 -13.03
N SER A 329 10.98 1.95 -11.78
CA SER A 329 11.78 1.54 -10.63
C SER A 329 10.89 1.26 -9.43
N SER A 330 11.28 0.25 -8.65
CA SER A 330 10.73 -0.05 -7.32
C SER A 330 11.82 0.03 -6.24
N CYS A 331 12.98 0.61 -6.55
CA CYS A 331 14.10 0.72 -5.62
C CYS A 331 13.73 1.63 -4.45
N ASN A 332 13.69 1.09 -3.22
CA ASN A 332 13.28 1.84 -2.04
C ASN A 332 14.12 3.08 -1.78
N ARG A 333 15.43 3.05 -2.09
CA ARG A 333 16.32 4.21 -1.89
C ARG A 333 15.92 5.43 -2.72
N ASN A 334 15.16 5.25 -3.81
CA ASN A 334 14.63 6.37 -4.60
C ASN A 334 13.50 7.13 -3.89
N PHE A 335 12.85 6.50 -2.90
CA PHE A 335 11.63 7.01 -2.26
C PHE A 335 11.84 7.40 -0.80
N HIS A 336 13.06 7.32 -0.27
CA HIS A 336 13.37 7.82 1.06
C HIS A 336 13.17 9.33 1.13
N ILE A 337 12.48 9.80 2.18
CA ILE A 337 12.30 11.23 2.45
C ILE A 337 13.63 11.87 2.83
N LEU A 338 14.40 11.16 3.67
CA LEU A 338 15.73 11.56 4.14
C LEU A 338 16.72 10.48 3.70
N GLY A 339 17.79 10.88 3.02
CA GLY A 339 18.85 9.97 2.58
C GLY A 339 19.33 10.22 1.16
N GLU A 340 20.47 9.65 0.81
CA GLU A 340 21.03 9.73 -0.53
C GLU A 340 20.22 8.90 -1.53
N ARG A 341 19.91 9.51 -2.66
CA ARG A 341 19.29 8.80 -3.78
C ARG A 341 20.35 8.12 -4.63
N PRO A 342 20.11 6.90 -5.15
CA PRO A 342 21.04 6.25 -6.05
C PRO A 342 21.21 7.06 -7.34
N VAL A 343 22.42 7.03 -7.89
CA VAL A 343 22.73 7.68 -9.19
C VAL A 343 21.89 7.06 -10.30
N ASN A 344 21.69 5.75 -10.25
CA ASN A 344 20.83 5.01 -11.16
C ASN A 344 19.46 4.76 -10.53
N ARG A 345 18.44 4.49 -11.35
CA ARG A 345 17.09 4.12 -10.88
C ARG A 345 17.08 2.89 -9.97
N TRP A 346 18.07 2.03 -10.07
CA TRP A 346 18.26 0.81 -9.28
C TRP A 346 19.57 0.87 -8.51
N CYS A 347 19.51 0.79 -7.18
CA CYS A 347 20.74 0.75 -6.36
C CYS A 347 21.46 -0.62 -6.44
N GLY A 348 20.73 -1.68 -6.80
CA GLY A 348 21.25 -3.04 -6.95
C GLY A 348 21.66 -3.73 -5.64
N VAL A 349 21.30 -3.17 -4.48
CA VAL A 349 21.72 -3.71 -3.16
C VAL A 349 20.57 -3.74 -2.12
N CYS A 350 19.41 -3.18 -2.40
CA CYS A 350 18.28 -3.28 -1.48
C CYS A 350 17.42 -4.52 -1.79
N PRO A 351 16.67 -5.05 -0.81
CA PRO A 351 15.83 -6.24 -1.03
C PRO A 351 14.86 -6.10 -2.20
N LYS A 352 14.35 -4.89 -2.45
CA LYS A 352 13.45 -4.65 -3.60
C LYS A 352 14.18 -4.76 -4.94
N CYS A 353 15.45 -4.31 -5.05
CA CYS A 353 16.24 -4.50 -6.25
C CYS A 353 16.54 -5.99 -6.50
N HIS A 354 16.94 -6.73 -5.46
CA HIS A 354 17.18 -8.18 -5.54
C HIS A 354 15.92 -8.93 -6.00
N PHE A 355 14.80 -8.65 -5.32
CA PHE A 355 13.54 -9.34 -5.63
C PHE A 355 13.04 -9.05 -7.06
N VAL A 356 12.99 -7.77 -7.48
CA VAL A 356 12.50 -7.43 -8.82
C VAL A 356 13.41 -7.98 -9.91
N PHE A 357 14.73 -7.99 -9.70
CA PHE A 357 15.67 -8.64 -10.61
C PHE A 357 15.37 -10.14 -10.74
N LEU A 358 15.27 -10.83 -9.60
CA LEU A 358 15.00 -12.27 -9.55
C LEU A 358 13.64 -12.64 -10.16
N ALA A 359 12.58 -11.89 -9.82
CA ALA A 359 11.22 -12.14 -10.32
C ALA A 359 11.10 -11.96 -11.85
N LEU A 360 11.85 -11.01 -12.43
CA LEU A 360 11.86 -10.77 -13.88
C LEU A 360 12.77 -11.73 -14.65
N ALA A 361 13.82 -12.24 -14.04
CA ALA A 361 14.84 -13.07 -14.70
C ALA A 361 14.29 -14.33 -15.41
N PRO A 362 13.27 -15.06 -14.89
CA PRO A 362 12.65 -16.17 -15.60
C PRO A 362 11.90 -15.78 -16.87
N PHE A 363 11.54 -14.52 -17.06
CA PHE A 363 10.63 -14.06 -18.12
C PHE A 363 11.26 -13.08 -19.12
N MET A 364 12.45 -12.56 -18.80
CA MET A 364 13.18 -11.62 -19.66
C MET A 364 14.48 -12.21 -20.19
N PRO A 365 14.91 -11.85 -21.41
CA PRO A 365 16.28 -12.13 -21.87
C PRO A 365 17.32 -11.49 -20.91
N LYS A 366 18.35 -12.24 -20.54
CA LYS A 366 19.40 -11.79 -19.62
C LYS A 366 20.02 -10.44 -20.01
N PRO A 367 20.38 -10.16 -21.28
CA PRO A 367 20.94 -8.86 -21.67
C PRO A 367 19.98 -7.68 -21.43
N ARG A 368 18.65 -7.87 -21.65
CA ARG A 368 17.64 -6.85 -21.39
C ARG A 368 17.58 -6.53 -19.89
N LEU A 369 17.50 -7.57 -19.05
CA LEU A 369 17.41 -7.40 -17.59
C LEU A 369 18.67 -6.73 -17.02
N VAL A 370 19.85 -7.20 -17.44
CA VAL A 370 21.14 -6.60 -17.04
C VAL A 370 21.23 -5.13 -17.50
N GLY A 371 20.73 -4.81 -18.70
CA GLY A 371 20.66 -3.43 -19.20
C GLY A 371 19.78 -2.51 -18.33
N ILE A 372 18.64 -3.02 -17.82
CA ILE A 372 17.73 -2.27 -16.92
C ILE A 372 18.42 -1.95 -15.58
N PHE A 373 19.13 -2.92 -14.98
CA PHE A 373 19.76 -2.78 -13.67
C PHE A 373 21.19 -2.23 -13.72
N GLY A 374 21.81 -2.19 -14.92
CA GLY A 374 23.20 -1.77 -15.14
C GLY A 374 24.26 -2.81 -14.77
N ARG A 375 23.86 -3.94 -14.18
CA ARG A 375 24.73 -5.07 -13.84
C ARG A 375 23.93 -6.36 -13.60
N ASN A 376 24.60 -7.50 -13.61
CA ASN A 376 24.02 -8.78 -13.23
C ASN A 376 24.10 -8.96 -11.70
N LEU A 377 22.95 -8.90 -11.00
CA LEU A 377 22.91 -9.05 -9.55
C LEU A 377 23.12 -10.49 -9.08
N LEU A 378 22.86 -11.48 -9.94
CA LEU A 378 23.03 -12.91 -9.62
C LEU A 378 24.47 -13.42 -9.83
N ASP A 379 25.33 -12.61 -10.46
CA ASP A 379 26.75 -12.92 -10.66
C ASP A 379 27.67 -12.10 -9.73
N ASP A 380 27.15 -11.71 -8.55
CA ASP A 380 27.87 -10.95 -7.53
C ASP A 380 27.77 -11.67 -6.18
N ALA A 381 28.82 -12.37 -5.78
CA ALA A 381 28.87 -13.11 -4.51
C ALA A 381 28.59 -12.24 -3.27
N GLY A 382 28.89 -10.94 -3.34
CA GLY A 382 28.62 -9.99 -2.26
C GLY A 382 27.13 -9.77 -1.99
N GLN A 383 26.22 -10.21 -2.87
CA GLN A 383 24.79 -10.11 -2.70
C GLN A 383 24.14 -11.35 -2.04
N ALA A 384 24.95 -12.38 -1.69
CA ALA A 384 24.43 -13.68 -1.24
C ALA A 384 23.44 -13.56 -0.08
N SER A 385 23.78 -12.83 0.99
CA SER A 385 22.91 -12.67 2.17
C SER A 385 21.54 -12.04 1.83
N GLY A 386 21.52 -11.08 0.89
CA GLY A 386 20.27 -10.45 0.45
C GLY A 386 19.37 -11.40 -0.33
N PHE A 387 19.93 -12.29 -1.14
CA PHE A 387 19.14 -13.32 -1.83
C PHE A 387 18.74 -14.45 -0.89
N ASP A 388 19.60 -14.85 0.07
CA ASP A 388 19.26 -15.86 1.08
C ASP A 388 18.02 -15.44 1.91
N ALA A 389 17.96 -14.17 2.31
CA ALA A 389 16.79 -13.62 3.00
C ALA A 389 15.52 -13.65 2.12
N LEU A 390 15.62 -13.42 0.80
CA LEU A 390 14.48 -13.56 -0.13
C LEU A 390 14.03 -15.01 -0.31
N LEU A 391 14.97 -15.97 -0.23
CA LEU A 391 14.68 -17.41 -0.28
C LEU A 391 14.11 -17.94 1.04
N GLU A 392 14.11 -17.11 2.10
CA GLU A 392 13.83 -17.54 3.48
C GLU A 392 14.72 -18.72 3.89
N PHE A 393 15.97 -18.66 3.47
CA PHE A 393 17.02 -19.62 3.78
C PHE A 393 17.96 -18.97 4.82
N GLU A 394 18.07 -19.55 6.01
CA GLU A 394 18.83 -19.06 7.17
C GLU A 394 18.34 -17.75 7.80
N ASP A 395 17.34 -17.06 7.23
CA ASP A 395 16.79 -15.80 7.76
C ASP A 395 15.30 -15.68 7.40
N HIS A 396 14.63 -14.69 7.97
CA HIS A 396 13.24 -14.39 7.65
C HIS A 396 13.13 -13.39 6.49
N LYS A 397 11.99 -13.40 5.80
CA LYS A 397 11.64 -12.47 4.74
C LYS A 397 11.90 -11.02 5.18
N PRO A 398 12.59 -10.19 4.37
CA PRO A 398 12.80 -8.79 4.68
C PRO A 398 11.49 -8.01 4.88
N PHE A 399 11.47 -7.06 5.81
CA PHE A 399 10.37 -6.10 5.96
C PHE A 399 10.36 -5.09 4.81
N GLU A 400 10.03 -5.59 3.64
CA GLU A 400 10.01 -4.88 2.37
C GLU A 400 8.87 -5.40 1.49
N CYS A 401 8.45 -4.59 0.52
CA CYS A 401 7.44 -5.01 -0.45
C CYS A 401 8.05 -6.00 -1.47
N VAL A 402 8.30 -7.23 -1.04
CA VAL A 402 8.83 -8.34 -1.85
C VAL A 402 7.84 -9.51 -1.79
N GLY A 403 7.88 -10.39 -2.79
CA GLY A 403 7.04 -11.59 -2.85
C GLY A 403 7.33 -12.59 -1.75
N GLU A 404 6.74 -13.76 -1.86
CA GLU A 404 6.93 -14.87 -0.92
C GLU A 404 8.26 -15.59 -1.18
N GLY A 405 8.82 -16.24 -0.16
CA GLY A 405 10.04 -17.05 -0.29
C GLY A 405 9.88 -18.15 -1.32
N GLN A 406 8.69 -18.77 -1.41
CA GLN A 406 8.38 -19.78 -2.43
C GLN A 406 8.53 -19.21 -3.86
N GLU A 407 8.10 -17.99 -4.12
CA GLU A 407 8.24 -17.34 -5.42
C GLU A 407 9.72 -17.12 -5.77
N SER A 408 10.51 -16.71 -4.79
CA SER A 408 11.96 -16.53 -4.94
C SER A 408 12.67 -17.86 -5.18
N ARG A 409 12.32 -18.92 -4.44
CA ARG A 409 12.87 -20.29 -4.63
C ARG A 409 12.53 -20.84 -6.01
N ALA A 410 11.26 -20.71 -6.44
CA ALA A 410 10.84 -21.19 -7.76
C ALA A 410 11.51 -20.41 -8.91
N ALA A 411 11.67 -19.09 -8.77
CA ALA A 411 12.40 -18.28 -9.74
C ALA A 411 13.87 -18.72 -9.85
N MET A 412 14.56 -18.89 -8.72
CA MET A 412 15.96 -19.32 -8.70
C MET A 412 16.15 -20.71 -9.29
N ALA A 413 15.26 -21.67 -8.98
CA ALA A 413 15.29 -23.02 -9.55
C ALA A 413 15.09 -23.00 -11.07
N ALA A 414 14.20 -22.15 -11.59
CA ALA A 414 14.02 -21.99 -13.02
C ALA A 414 15.26 -21.44 -13.71
N LEU A 415 16.03 -20.56 -13.07
CA LEU A 415 17.28 -20.02 -13.59
C LEU A 415 18.39 -21.07 -13.56
N ALA A 416 18.47 -21.91 -12.53
CA ALA A 416 19.43 -23.00 -12.42
C ALA A 416 19.30 -24.01 -13.57
N ALA A 417 18.10 -24.16 -14.15
CA ALA A 417 17.85 -25.01 -15.29
C ALA A 417 18.18 -24.37 -16.66
N ARG A 418 18.60 -23.08 -16.71
CA ARG A 418 18.84 -22.34 -17.95
C ARG A 418 20.31 -22.15 -18.25
N PRO A 419 20.78 -22.47 -19.48
CA PRO A 419 22.18 -22.31 -19.85
C PRO A 419 22.76 -20.95 -19.63
N GLU A 420 21.97 -19.89 -19.89
CA GLU A 420 22.39 -18.46 -19.77
C GLU A 420 22.55 -17.96 -18.34
N TRP A 421 21.97 -18.68 -17.34
CA TRP A 421 21.97 -18.27 -15.93
C TRP A 421 22.73 -19.20 -15.00
N LYS A 422 22.82 -20.51 -15.35
CA LYS A 422 23.27 -21.57 -14.44
C LYS A 422 24.70 -21.39 -13.90
N GLU A 423 25.55 -20.67 -14.64
CA GLU A 423 26.95 -20.42 -14.26
C GLU A 423 27.10 -19.15 -13.41
N ASP A 424 26.06 -18.31 -13.27
CA ASP A 424 26.10 -17.14 -12.38
C ASP A 424 26.32 -17.59 -10.94
N VAL A 425 27.17 -16.86 -10.21
CA VAL A 425 27.70 -17.29 -8.90
C VAL A 425 26.59 -17.68 -7.91
N LEU A 426 25.53 -16.87 -7.80
CA LEU A 426 24.45 -17.14 -6.86
C LEU A 426 23.50 -18.22 -7.35
N VAL A 427 23.31 -18.36 -8.65
CA VAL A 427 22.50 -19.44 -9.24
C VAL A 427 23.18 -20.78 -9.09
N ALA A 428 24.50 -20.85 -9.40
CA ALA A 428 25.31 -22.05 -9.20
C ALA A 428 25.38 -22.47 -7.72
N ARG A 429 25.55 -21.49 -6.81
CA ARG A 429 25.49 -21.72 -5.35
C ARG A 429 24.13 -22.29 -4.94
N PHE A 430 23.03 -21.68 -5.38
CA PHE A 430 21.68 -22.16 -5.08
C PHE A 430 21.48 -23.61 -5.52
N ALA A 431 21.85 -23.95 -6.76
CA ALA A 431 21.71 -25.31 -7.30
C ALA A 431 22.50 -26.36 -6.51
N ARG A 432 23.71 -25.99 -6.04
CA ARG A 432 24.61 -26.90 -5.33
C ARG A 432 24.28 -27.04 -3.85
N GLU A 433 23.95 -25.93 -3.17
CA GLU A 433 23.91 -25.86 -1.71
C GLU A 433 22.50 -25.75 -1.13
N ILE A 434 21.59 -25.00 -1.79
CA ILE A 434 20.27 -24.69 -1.25
C ILE A 434 19.19 -25.60 -1.81
N GLN A 435 19.13 -25.73 -3.15
CA GLN A 435 18.10 -26.50 -3.84
C GLN A 435 17.94 -27.95 -3.34
N PRO A 436 19.02 -28.70 -3.03
CA PRO A 436 18.88 -30.07 -2.51
C PRO A 436 18.19 -30.17 -1.15
N GLN A 437 18.08 -29.08 -0.40
CA GLN A 437 17.46 -29.02 0.93
C GLN A 437 15.97 -28.64 0.86
N LEU A 438 15.46 -28.27 -0.32
CA LEU A 438 14.11 -27.77 -0.54
C LEU A 438 13.17 -28.84 -1.09
N VAL A 439 11.88 -28.67 -0.83
CA VAL A 439 10.84 -29.56 -1.35
C VAL A 439 10.62 -29.28 -2.83
N ALA A 440 10.73 -30.30 -3.68
CA ALA A 440 10.65 -30.18 -5.14
C ALA A 440 9.36 -29.49 -5.64
N ALA A 441 8.23 -29.66 -4.93
CA ALA A 441 6.96 -29.00 -5.27
C ALA A 441 7.03 -27.47 -5.13
N GLU A 442 7.84 -26.94 -4.21
CA GLU A 442 8.02 -25.49 -3.99
C GLU A 442 8.91 -24.83 -5.05
N LEU A 443 9.58 -25.61 -5.88
CA LEU A 443 10.50 -25.13 -6.92
C LEU A 443 9.82 -24.93 -8.29
N GLN A 444 8.51 -25.17 -8.36
CA GLN A 444 7.76 -25.10 -9.61
C GLN A 444 7.16 -23.70 -9.82
N ILE A 445 7.50 -23.04 -10.93
CA ILE A 445 6.90 -21.75 -11.31
C ILE A 445 5.44 -21.90 -11.76
N ALA A 446 5.10 -22.98 -12.50
CA ALA A 446 3.80 -23.11 -13.16
C ALA A 446 2.59 -22.99 -12.22
N PRO A 447 2.56 -23.57 -11.01
CA PRO A 447 1.47 -23.34 -10.06
C PRO A 447 1.31 -21.88 -9.65
N LEU A 448 2.43 -21.15 -9.47
CA LEU A 448 2.45 -19.76 -9.03
C LEU A 448 1.90 -18.79 -10.09
N LEU A 449 1.91 -19.20 -11.36
CA LEU A 449 1.38 -18.38 -12.46
C LEU A 449 -0.15 -18.49 -12.64
N LYS A 450 -0.81 -19.37 -11.89
CA LYS A 450 -2.27 -19.51 -11.94
C LYS A 450 -2.96 -18.31 -11.30
N LEU A 451 -4.10 -17.96 -11.91
CA LEU A 451 -5.00 -16.95 -11.35
C LEU A 451 -5.81 -17.58 -10.23
N GLU A 452 -5.60 -17.14 -9.00
CA GLU A 452 -6.19 -17.74 -7.81
C GLU A 452 -6.56 -16.68 -6.77
N GLY A 453 -7.41 -17.09 -5.82
CA GLY A 453 -7.81 -16.27 -4.68
C GLY A 453 -9.01 -15.37 -4.93
N GLU A 454 -9.51 -14.82 -3.83
CA GLU A 454 -10.60 -13.87 -3.84
C GLU A 454 -10.13 -12.51 -4.35
N HIS A 455 -11.02 -11.78 -5.02
CA HIS A 455 -10.75 -10.44 -5.53
C HIS A 455 -12.02 -9.61 -5.66
N ARG A 456 -11.87 -8.30 -5.78
CA ARG A 456 -12.97 -7.35 -5.96
C ARG A 456 -13.02 -6.72 -7.35
N VAL A 457 -12.23 -7.22 -8.30
CA VAL A 457 -12.29 -6.76 -9.70
C VAL A 457 -13.73 -6.92 -10.20
N PRO A 458 -14.36 -5.86 -10.76
CA PRO A 458 -15.74 -5.94 -11.25
C PRO A 458 -15.93 -7.11 -12.22
N PRO A 459 -16.98 -7.93 -12.09
CA PRO A 459 -17.14 -9.17 -12.86
C PRO A 459 -17.03 -8.97 -14.38
N ALA A 460 -17.68 -7.94 -14.94
CA ALA A 460 -17.63 -7.65 -16.36
C ALA A 460 -16.23 -7.24 -16.84
N LEU A 461 -15.42 -6.60 -16.00
CA LEU A 461 -14.04 -6.29 -16.29
C LEU A 461 -13.17 -7.55 -16.20
N TRP A 462 -13.39 -8.37 -15.17
CA TRP A 462 -12.64 -9.61 -14.97
C TRP A 462 -12.77 -10.57 -16.15
N GLU A 463 -13.97 -10.73 -16.70
CA GLU A 463 -14.21 -11.56 -17.91
C GLU A 463 -13.38 -11.11 -19.11
N ARG A 464 -13.12 -9.80 -19.26
CA ARG A 464 -12.26 -9.26 -20.32
C ARG A 464 -10.78 -9.45 -20.07
N LEU A 465 -10.35 -9.49 -18.81
CA LEU A 465 -8.93 -9.48 -18.42
C LEU A 465 -8.37 -10.86 -18.15
N ARG A 466 -9.17 -11.82 -17.64
CA ARG A 466 -8.67 -13.11 -17.16
C ARG A 466 -7.89 -13.90 -18.22
N ALA A 467 -8.31 -13.85 -19.48
CA ALA A 467 -7.62 -14.54 -20.57
C ALA A 467 -6.23 -13.93 -20.82
N ASN A 468 -6.11 -12.60 -20.77
CA ASN A 468 -4.85 -11.90 -20.91
C ASN A 468 -3.87 -12.19 -19.77
N PHE A 469 -4.36 -12.31 -18.55
CA PHE A 469 -3.53 -12.61 -17.39
C PHE A 469 -3.12 -14.08 -17.33
N ALA A 470 -3.94 -14.99 -17.85
CA ALA A 470 -3.61 -16.41 -17.95
C ALA A 470 -2.54 -16.70 -19.02
N ALA A 471 -2.53 -15.94 -20.11
CA ALA A 471 -1.54 -16.05 -21.19
C ALA A 471 -0.17 -15.52 -20.74
#